data_5527fb4846d5bddf4cb028ed1e05dbcf
#
_entry.id   5527fb4846d5bddf4cb028ed1e05dbcf
#
_cell.length_a   1.000
_cell.length_b   1.000
_cell.length_c   1.000
_cell.angle_alpha   90.00
_cell.angle_beta   90.00
_cell.angle_gamma   90.00
#
_symmetry.space_group_name_H-M   'P 1'
#
loop_
_entity.id
_entity.type
_entity.pdbx_description
1 polymer ?
#
loop_
_entity_poly.entity_id
_entity_poly.type
_entity_poly.pdbx_seq_one_letter_code
_entity_poly.pdbx_strand_id
1 'polypeptide(L)'
;MTKSDIGVEVQGKDNRCRWCRHALPPKDGPGRRKEFCSQKCRQWDWVSRQRANELELSENELVMTREELDALKDQIYVLHCALTDARNDLAKPRHTKDSIREILEWVMDAAEPVANASLHPSSSSQLRP
;
A
#
# COMPACT_ATOMS: atom_id res chain seq x y z
N MET A 1 -9.84 -15.20 -18.42
CA MET A 1 -9.08 -14.19 -18.43
C MET A 1 -8.20 -14.10 -17.35
N THR A 2 -7.15 -14.23 -17.56
CA THR A 2 -6.20 -14.50 -16.61
C THR A 2 -5.14 -13.57 -16.61
N LYS A 3 -5.53 -12.40 -16.43
CA LYS A 3 -4.56 -11.46 -16.37
C LYS A 3 -4.07 -11.18 -15.07
N SER A 4 -4.51 -11.92 -14.16
CA SER A 4 -3.94 -11.87 -12.85
C SER A 4 -2.45 -12.09 -12.86
N ASP A 5 -1.96 -12.54 -13.94
CA ASP A 5 -0.57 -12.78 -13.98
C ASP A 5 0.24 -11.57 -14.22
N ILE A 6 -0.35 -10.45 -14.31
CA ILE A 6 0.39 -9.28 -14.23
C ILE A 6 0.99 -9.22 -12.87
N GLY A 7 0.66 -10.18 -12.13
CA GLY A 7 1.28 -10.40 -10.93
C GLY A 7 2.74 -10.45 -11.08
N VAL A 8 3.26 -9.72 -10.84
CA VAL A 8 4.27 -9.71 -9.96
C VAL A 8 4.71 -11.08 -9.65
N GLU A 9 5.31 -11.66 -10.61
CA GLU A 9 6.20 -12.69 -10.25
C GLU A 9 7.28 -12.04 -9.46
N VAL A 10 7.18 -12.21 -8.20
CA VAL A 10 8.26 -11.84 -7.33
C VAL A 10 9.33 -12.86 -7.62
N GLN A 11 10.01 -12.59 -8.67
CA GLN A 11 11.10 -13.45 -8.98
C GLN A 11 12.29 -13.03 -8.20
N GLY A 12 12.72 -13.91 -7.39
CA GLY A 12 13.95 -13.74 -6.71
C GLY A 12 13.84 -12.89 -5.48
N LYS A 13 14.94 -12.72 -4.87
CA LYS A 13 15.05 -11.92 -3.67
C LYS A 13 14.53 -10.55 -3.95
N ASP A 14 13.53 -10.21 -3.21
CA ASP A 14 12.75 -9.04 -3.35
C ASP A 14 13.51 -7.79 -3.66
N ASN A 15 13.37 -7.33 -4.87
CA ASN A 15 13.86 -6.03 -5.26
C ASN A 15 12.82 -4.98 -4.89
N ARG A 16 12.36 -5.04 -3.65
CA ARG A 16 11.34 -4.15 -3.12
C ARG A 16 11.81 -3.48 -1.85
N CYS A 17 11.36 -2.24 -1.66
CA CYS A 17 11.63 -1.52 -0.43
C CYS A 17 11.10 -2.31 0.77
N ARG A 18 11.92 -2.44 1.80
CA ARG A 18 11.54 -3.19 3.00
C ARG A 18 10.39 -2.56 3.77
N TRP A 19 10.20 -1.27 3.64
CA TRP A 19 9.13 -0.58 4.35
C TRP A 19 7.86 -0.43 3.51
N CYS A 20 7.94 0.24 2.37
CA CYS A 20 6.76 0.55 1.57
C CYS A 20 6.42 -0.51 0.53
N ARG A 21 7.31 -1.42 0.27
CA ARG A 21 7.15 -2.54 -0.67
C ARG A 21 7.06 -2.12 -2.14
N HIS A 22 7.34 -0.87 -2.44
CA HIS A 22 7.46 -0.46 -3.83
C HIS A 22 8.71 -1.05 -4.47
N ALA A 23 8.66 -1.29 -5.75
CA ALA A 23 9.79 -1.84 -6.48
C ALA A 23 10.99 -0.89 -6.43
N LEU A 24 12.17 -1.44 -6.23
CA LEU A 24 13.41 -0.69 -6.26
C LEU A 24 14.01 -0.76 -7.66
N PRO A 25 14.81 0.24 -8.06
CA PRO A 25 15.50 0.17 -9.33
C PRO A 25 16.51 -0.99 -9.33
N PRO A 26 16.78 -1.58 -10.48
CA PRO A 26 17.77 -2.65 -10.54
C PRO A 26 19.13 -2.14 -10.10
N LYS A 27 19.89 -3.02 -9.50
CA LYS A 27 21.23 -2.68 -9.06
C LYS A 27 22.11 -2.32 -10.24
N ASP A 28 22.71 -1.15 -10.18
CA ASP A 28 23.56 -0.67 -11.23
C ASP A 28 24.94 -0.45 -10.63
N GLY A 29 25.90 -1.26 -11.00
CA GLY A 29 27.28 -1.12 -10.55
C GLY A 29 27.61 -1.86 -9.26
N PRO A 30 28.84 -1.68 -8.76
CA PRO A 30 29.30 -2.33 -7.54
C PRO A 30 28.66 -1.70 -6.31
N GLY A 31 28.57 -2.48 -5.26
CA GLY A 31 28.01 -2.01 -3.98
C GLY A 31 26.83 -2.83 -3.55
N ARG A 32 26.33 -2.49 -2.37
CA ARG A 32 25.18 -3.18 -1.82
C ARG A 32 23.89 -2.81 -2.54
N ARG A 33 22.98 -3.74 -2.64
CA ARG A 33 21.65 -3.46 -3.11
C ARG A 33 20.97 -2.51 -2.14
N LYS A 34 20.18 -1.60 -2.69
CA LYS A 34 19.32 -0.77 -1.85
C LYS A 34 18.26 -1.65 -1.21
N GLU A 35 18.03 -1.41 0.06
CA GLU A 35 16.96 -2.08 0.79
C GLU A 35 15.73 -1.18 0.91
N PHE A 36 15.91 0.13 0.77
CA PHE A 36 14.86 1.13 0.92
C PHE A 36 14.84 2.07 -0.28
N CYS A 37 13.66 2.51 -0.64
CA CYS A 37 13.50 3.43 -1.76
C CYS A 37 13.88 4.86 -1.39
N SER A 38 13.85 5.20 -0.12
CA SER A 38 14.14 6.55 0.35
C SER A 38 14.66 6.54 1.77
N GLN A 39 15.20 7.67 2.19
CA GLN A 39 15.66 7.87 3.55
C GLN A 39 14.49 7.79 4.54
N LYS A 40 13.32 8.27 4.16
CA LYS A 40 12.13 8.17 4.99
C LYS A 40 11.75 6.73 5.30
N CYS A 41 11.75 5.88 4.31
CA CYS A 41 11.43 4.47 4.51
C CYS A 41 12.42 3.80 5.45
N ARG A 42 13.68 4.14 5.32
CA ARG A 42 14.73 3.64 6.24
C ARG A 42 14.47 4.08 7.67
N GLN A 43 14.11 5.35 7.86
CA GLN A 43 13.82 5.90 9.17
C GLN A 43 12.59 5.24 9.79
N TRP A 44 11.54 5.05 9.00
CA TRP A 44 10.31 4.42 9.50
C TRP A 44 10.54 2.96 9.90
N ASP A 45 11.32 2.24 9.12
CA ASP A 45 11.69 0.87 9.46
C ASP A 45 12.45 0.83 10.79
N TRP A 46 13.39 1.75 10.96
CA TRP A 46 14.16 1.84 12.19
C TRP A 46 13.26 2.18 13.39
N VAL A 47 12.41 3.19 13.26
CA VAL A 47 11.47 3.58 14.33
C VAL A 47 10.56 2.40 14.69
N SER A 48 10.07 1.69 13.70
CA SER A 48 9.22 0.52 13.91
C SER A 48 9.92 -0.54 14.74
N ARG A 49 11.19 -0.82 14.44
CA ARG A 49 11.98 -1.81 15.18
C ARG A 49 12.25 -1.36 16.60
N GLN A 50 12.56 -0.09 16.79
CA GLN A 50 12.76 0.47 18.12
C GLN A 50 11.49 0.37 18.97
N ARG A 51 10.35 0.67 18.33
CA ARG A 51 9.07 0.60 19.04
C ARG A 51 8.71 -0.82 19.43
N ALA A 52 8.95 -1.77 18.54
CA ALA A 52 8.73 -3.18 18.84
C ALA A 52 9.62 -3.63 20.02
N ASN A 53 10.86 -3.18 20.01
CA ASN A 53 11.80 -3.51 21.07
C ASN A 53 11.33 -2.94 22.43
N GLU A 54 10.89 -1.68 22.45
CA GLU A 54 10.38 -1.04 23.66
C GLU A 54 9.18 -1.77 24.25
N LEU A 55 8.34 -2.34 23.38
CA LEU A 55 7.13 -3.04 23.80
C LEU A 55 7.34 -4.54 23.91
N GLU A 56 8.56 -5.00 23.78
CA GLU A 56 8.90 -6.43 23.83
C GLU A 56 8.15 -7.25 22.77
N LEU A 57 7.89 -6.64 21.62
CA LEU A 57 7.28 -7.30 20.48
C LEU A 57 8.36 -7.88 19.56
N SER A 58 7.97 -8.81 18.73
CA SER A 58 8.90 -9.36 17.75
C SER A 58 9.21 -8.32 16.67
N GLU A 59 10.33 -8.47 15.99
CA GLU A 59 10.71 -7.58 14.89
C GLU A 59 9.72 -7.62 13.72
N ASN A 60 8.89 -8.65 13.66
CA ASN A 60 7.89 -8.80 12.61
C ASN A 60 6.55 -8.15 12.96
N GLU A 61 6.45 -7.61 14.17
CA GLU A 61 5.24 -6.94 14.60
C GLU A 61 5.39 -5.43 14.48
N LEU A 62 4.35 -4.78 14.05
CA LEU A 62 4.34 -3.33 13.86
C LEU A 62 3.29 -2.70 14.75
N VAL A 63 3.60 -1.51 15.24
CA VAL A 63 2.66 -0.74 16.03
C VAL A 63 2.16 0.42 15.19
N MET A 64 0.87 0.55 15.09
CA MET A 64 0.24 1.70 14.44
C MET A 64 -0.91 2.19 15.31
N THR A 65 -1.33 3.42 15.12
CA THR A 65 -2.46 3.94 15.85
C THR A 65 -3.75 3.36 15.31
N ARG A 66 -4.76 3.30 16.17
CA ARG A 66 -6.08 2.88 15.71
C ARG A 66 -6.64 3.83 14.66
N GLU A 67 -6.35 5.12 14.80
CA GLU A 67 -6.79 6.12 13.83
C GLU A 67 -6.23 5.86 12.44
N GLU A 68 -4.95 5.53 12.36
CA GLU A 68 -4.31 5.19 11.08
C GLU A 68 -4.92 3.93 10.47
N LEU A 69 -5.16 2.92 11.31
CA LEU A 69 -5.78 1.69 10.85
C LEU A 69 -7.21 1.93 10.38
N ASP A 70 -7.98 2.70 11.13
CA ASP A 70 -9.36 2.99 10.78
C ASP A 70 -9.44 3.81 9.48
N ALA A 71 -8.54 4.78 9.32
CA ALA A 71 -8.48 5.57 8.09
C ALA A 71 -8.19 4.68 6.88
N LEU A 72 -7.26 3.75 7.02
CA LEU A 72 -6.95 2.81 5.95
C LEU A 72 -8.16 1.90 5.65
N LYS A 73 -8.80 1.38 6.68
CA LYS A 73 -10.00 0.55 6.52
C LYS A 73 -11.12 1.29 5.82
N ASP A 74 -11.30 2.57 6.15
CA ASP A 74 -12.32 3.40 5.51
C ASP A 74 -12.03 3.59 4.02
N GLN A 75 -10.79 3.83 3.66
CA GLN A 75 -10.38 3.95 2.26
C GLN A 75 -10.59 2.64 1.50
N ILE A 76 -10.26 1.53 2.13
CA ILE A 76 -10.48 0.21 1.56
C ILE A 76 -11.98 -0.05 1.36
N TYR A 77 -12.79 0.36 2.32
CA TYR A 77 -14.23 0.18 2.22
C TYR A 77 -14.83 0.98 1.05
N VAL A 78 -14.39 2.24 0.89
CA VAL A 78 -14.81 3.07 -0.26
C VAL A 78 -14.44 2.40 -1.57
N LEU A 79 -13.23 1.87 -1.67
CA LEU A 79 -12.81 1.14 -2.87
C LEU A 79 -13.65 -0.12 -3.09
N HIS A 80 -13.96 -0.83 -2.02
CA HIS A 80 -14.83 -2.01 -2.11
C HIS A 80 -16.20 -1.65 -2.69
N CYS A 81 -16.79 -0.55 -2.20
CA CYS A 81 -18.07 -0.07 -2.71
C CYS A 81 -18.00 0.32 -4.19
N ALA A 82 -16.93 1.04 -4.55
CA ALA A 82 -16.74 1.45 -5.94
C ALA A 82 -16.58 0.25 -6.88
N LEU A 83 -15.87 -0.78 -6.44
CA LEU A 83 -15.72 -2.01 -7.23
C LEU A 83 -17.05 -2.74 -7.40
N THR A 84 -17.84 -2.79 -6.35
CA THR A 84 -19.17 -3.41 -6.40
C THR A 84 -20.08 -2.66 -7.38
N ASP A 85 -20.09 -1.34 -7.28
CA ASP A 85 -20.87 -0.48 -8.17
C ASP A 85 -20.42 -0.65 -9.62
N ALA A 86 -19.12 -0.65 -9.85
CA ALA A 86 -18.56 -0.83 -11.19
C ALA A 86 -18.95 -2.17 -11.78
N ARG A 87 -18.89 -3.24 -11.02
CA ARG A 87 -19.29 -4.55 -11.49
C ARG A 87 -20.76 -4.60 -11.86
N ASN A 88 -21.60 -4.00 -11.01
CA ASN A 88 -23.04 -3.92 -11.27
C ASN A 88 -23.33 -3.12 -12.53
N ASP A 89 -22.66 -1.99 -12.70
CA ASP A 89 -22.85 -1.14 -13.87
C ASP A 89 -22.37 -1.83 -15.14
N LEU A 90 -21.22 -2.49 -15.10
CA LEU A 90 -20.69 -3.20 -16.26
C LEU A 90 -21.52 -4.42 -16.64
N ALA A 91 -22.31 -4.96 -15.73
CA ALA A 91 -23.19 -6.08 -16.01
C ALA A 91 -24.40 -5.67 -16.87
N LYS A 92 -24.69 -4.40 -16.97
CA LYS A 92 -25.78 -3.88 -17.82
C LYS A 92 -25.45 -4.12 -19.28
N PRO A 93 -26.46 -4.39 -20.11
CA PRO A 93 -26.21 -4.82 -21.49
C PRO A 93 -25.73 -3.74 -22.45
N ARG A 94 -25.88 -2.49 -22.10
CA ARG A 94 -25.50 -1.39 -23.01
C ARG A 94 -24.58 -0.41 -22.35
N HIS A 95 -23.49 -0.11 -23.02
CA HIS A 95 -22.53 0.86 -22.55
C HIS A 95 -22.11 1.79 -23.67
N THR A 96 -21.95 3.06 -23.32
CA THR A 96 -21.34 4.03 -24.21
C THR A 96 -19.90 4.25 -23.75
N LYS A 97 -19.13 4.89 -24.59
CA LYS A 97 -17.78 5.30 -24.22
C LYS A 97 -17.79 6.14 -22.96
N ASP A 98 -18.75 7.05 -22.87
CA ASP A 98 -18.86 7.94 -21.71
C ASP A 98 -19.27 7.20 -20.46
N SER A 99 -20.18 6.24 -20.55
CA SER A 99 -20.61 5.49 -19.38
C SER A 99 -19.46 4.62 -18.84
N ILE A 100 -18.67 4.03 -19.73
CA ILE A 100 -17.51 3.25 -19.31
C ILE A 100 -16.45 4.16 -18.68
N ARG A 101 -16.25 5.35 -19.23
CA ARG A 101 -15.32 6.31 -18.66
C ARG A 101 -15.74 6.73 -17.25
N GLU A 102 -17.01 6.99 -17.04
CA GLU A 102 -17.53 7.34 -15.71
C GLU A 102 -17.28 6.22 -14.69
N ILE A 103 -17.52 4.98 -15.10
CA ILE A 103 -17.26 3.84 -14.22
C ILE A 103 -15.77 3.77 -13.87
N LEU A 104 -14.90 3.95 -14.84
CA LEU A 104 -13.47 3.91 -14.64
C LEU A 104 -13.01 5.05 -13.72
N GLU A 105 -13.49 6.25 -13.95
CA GLU A 105 -13.16 7.41 -13.12
C GLU A 105 -13.62 7.19 -11.68
N TRP A 106 -14.78 6.62 -11.48
CA TRP A 106 -15.30 6.31 -10.17
C TRP A 106 -14.36 5.36 -9.41
N VAL A 107 -13.94 4.30 -10.08
CA VAL A 107 -13.00 3.33 -9.49
C VAL A 107 -11.65 3.97 -9.23
N MET A 108 -11.14 4.75 -10.16
CA MET A 108 -9.85 5.43 -10.00
C MET A 108 -9.86 6.40 -8.83
N ASP A 109 -10.93 7.17 -8.70
CA ASP A 109 -11.06 8.12 -7.58
C ASP A 109 -11.09 7.42 -6.23
N ALA A 110 -11.71 6.25 -6.18
CA ALA A 110 -11.75 5.46 -4.94
C ALA A 110 -10.43 4.74 -4.68
N ALA A 111 -9.73 4.35 -5.72
CA ALA A 111 -8.48 3.61 -5.59
C ALA A 111 -7.28 4.50 -5.26
N GLU A 112 -7.31 5.74 -5.71
CA GLU A 112 -6.17 6.64 -5.56
C GLU A 112 -5.75 6.86 -4.10
N PRO A 113 -6.66 7.14 -3.17
CA PRO A 113 -6.26 7.27 -1.77
C PRO A 113 -5.60 6.01 -1.20
N VAL A 114 -6.07 4.84 -1.61
CA VAL A 114 -5.48 3.57 -1.17
C VAL A 114 -4.08 3.41 -1.76
N ALA A 115 -3.92 3.72 -3.04
CA ALA A 115 -2.63 3.61 -3.72
C ALA A 115 -1.60 4.58 -3.15
N ASN A 116 -2.05 5.72 -2.68
CA ASN A 116 -1.18 6.73 -2.11
C ASN A 116 -1.07 6.67 -0.59
N ALA A 117 -1.70 5.68 0.03
CA ALA A 117 -1.65 5.53 1.47
C ALA A 117 -0.21 5.28 1.92
N SER A 118 0.20 6.04 2.93
CA SER A 118 1.52 5.91 3.50
C SER A 118 1.36 5.57 4.96
N LEU A 119 1.82 4.40 5.33
CA LEU A 119 1.74 3.95 6.71
C LEU A 119 3.00 4.34 7.45
N HIS A 120 2.83 4.89 8.62
CA HIS A 120 3.93 5.32 9.47
C HIS A 120 3.93 4.51 10.75
N PRO A 121 5.10 4.06 11.23
CA PRO A 121 5.16 3.40 12.51
C PRO A 121 4.93 4.41 13.62
N SER A 122 4.24 4.00 14.67
CA SER A 122 4.03 4.86 15.82
C SER A 122 5.33 5.03 16.59
N SER A 123 5.73 6.26 16.80
CA SER A 123 6.87 6.56 17.64
C SER A 123 6.42 6.78 19.08
N SER A 124 7.34 6.61 20.02
CA SER A 124 7.02 6.82 21.43
C SER A 124 6.53 8.23 21.72
N SER A 125 7.01 9.20 20.98
CA SER A 125 6.57 10.59 21.15
C SER A 125 5.15 10.84 20.67
N GLN A 126 4.66 10.03 19.75
CA GLN A 126 3.30 10.16 19.24
C GLN A 126 2.28 9.47 20.11
N LEU A 127 2.73 8.65 21.05
CA LEU A 127 1.84 7.88 21.92
C LEU A 127 1.62 8.54 23.27
N ARG A 128 2.09 9.74 23.44
CA ARG A 128 1.82 10.47 24.66
C ARG A 128 0.41 11.04 24.58
N PRO A 129 -0.38 10.84 25.62
CA PRO A 129 -1.71 11.44 25.68
C PRO A 129 -1.64 12.94 25.72
#